data_bf7e4f3d0f0ba49c58a5065a9fee85a5
#
_entry.id   bf7e4f3d0f0ba49c58a5065a9fee85a5
#
_cell.length_a   1.000
_cell.length_b   1.000
_cell.length_c   1.000
_cell.angle_alpha   90.00
_cell.angle_beta   90.00
_cell.angle_gamma   90.00
#
_symmetry.space_group_name_H-M   'P 1'
#
loop_
_entity.id
_entity.type
_entity.pdbx_description
1 polymer ?
#
loop_
_entity_poly.entity_id
_entity_poly.type
_entity_poly.pdbx_seq_one_letter_code
_entity_poly.pdbx_strand_id
1 'polypeptide(L)'
;YDAQDKQASYRAGSRKRFEEKLAANPGVYGKVKTGSLMFDEKAGTLLKAAAADGTVDRVVTFRNAHGWVSRGIAEAVFAHFFAVLKPGGKLGIVQHMADPGQNWMAKNIGYVGRDYMIDQAARAGFVLEAEGFFNRNPLDTKRHAGGVWNLPPSLRDLQTDAEKAPYLAIGESERMTLVFRKP
;
A
#
# COMPACT_ATOMS: atom_id res chain seq x y z
N TYR A 1 10.33 -26.30 -3.08
CA TYR A 1 9.45 -25.29 -2.42
C TYR A 1 9.63 -23.98 -3.15
N ASP A 2 8.70 -23.68 -4.03
CA ASP A 2 8.75 -22.51 -4.92
C ASP A 2 8.43 -21.23 -4.13
N ALA A 3 9.02 -20.10 -4.55
CA ALA A 3 8.75 -18.78 -3.96
C ALA A 3 7.26 -18.40 -4.06
N GLN A 4 6.54 -18.91 -5.07
CA GLN A 4 5.10 -18.75 -5.24
C GLN A 4 4.31 -19.45 -4.13
N ASP A 5 4.72 -20.66 -3.70
CA ASP A 5 4.07 -21.41 -2.62
C ASP A 5 4.23 -20.72 -1.28
N LYS A 6 5.41 -20.13 -1.00
CA LYS A 6 5.63 -19.34 0.22
C LYS A 6 4.74 -18.11 0.26
N GLN A 7 4.56 -17.43 -0.87
CA GLN A 7 3.71 -16.23 -0.93
C GLN A 7 2.22 -16.58 -0.82
N ALA A 8 1.77 -17.66 -1.42
CA ALA A 8 0.41 -18.17 -1.27
C ALA A 8 0.10 -18.54 0.18
N SER A 9 1.00 -19.26 0.86
CA SER A 9 0.91 -19.63 2.26
C SER A 9 0.88 -18.41 3.19
N TYR A 10 1.75 -17.39 2.94
CA TYR A 10 1.74 -16.13 3.68
C TYR A 10 0.42 -15.38 3.55
N ARG A 11 -0.12 -15.29 2.33
CA ARG A 11 -1.42 -14.62 2.07
C ARG A 11 -2.57 -15.33 2.77
N ALA A 12 -2.61 -16.67 2.71
CA ALA A 12 -3.61 -17.47 3.40
C ALA A 12 -3.55 -17.30 4.92
N GLY A 13 -2.36 -17.34 5.51
CA GLY A 13 -2.17 -17.10 6.93
C GLY A 13 -2.55 -15.68 7.36
N SER A 14 -2.25 -14.67 6.54
CA SER A 14 -2.65 -13.29 6.82
C SER A 14 -4.16 -13.10 6.77
N ARG A 15 -4.83 -13.73 5.81
CA ARG A 15 -6.29 -13.71 5.69
C ARG A 15 -6.95 -14.38 6.91
N LYS A 16 -6.47 -15.56 7.31
CA LYS A 16 -6.96 -16.27 8.49
C LYS A 16 -6.88 -15.41 9.75
N ARG A 17 -5.70 -14.80 10.03
CA ARG A 17 -5.53 -13.90 11.19
C ARG A 17 -6.48 -12.71 11.14
N PHE A 18 -6.74 -12.17 9.96
CA PHE A 18 -7.67 -11.07 9.79
C PHE A 18 -9.11 -11.50 10.10
N GLU A 19 -9.56 -12.63 9.58
CA GLU A 19 -10.89 -13.17 9.82
C GLU A 19 -11.09 -13.53 11.32
N GLU A 20 -10.09 -14.12 11.98
CA GLU A 20 -10.07 -14.38 13.42
C GLU A 20 -10.20 -13.08 14.23
N LYS A 21 -9.47 -12.02 13.85
CA LYS A 21 -9.58 -10.71 14.50
C LYS A 21 -10.99 -10.13 14.39
N LEU A 22 -11.63 -10.22 13.23
CA LEU A 22 -13.00 -9.75 13.04
C LEU A 22 -13.99 -10.53 13.92
N ALA A 23 -13.85 -11.85 13.95
CA ALA A 23 -14.71 -12.75 14.71
C ALA A 23 -14.56 -12.56 16.23
N ALA A 24 -13.36 -12.23 16.72
CA ALA A 24 -13.09 -12.04 18.13
C ALA A 24 -13.80 -10.83 18.75
N ASN A 25 -14.22 -9.84 17.96
CA ASN A 25 -14.91 -8.65 18.48
C ASN A 25 -16.05 -8.20 17.54
N PRO A 26 -17.16 -8.93 17.49
CA PRO A 26 -18.28 -8.65 16.60
C PRO A 26 -18.98 -7.31 16.92
N GLY A 27 -18.91 -6.82 18.16
CA GLY A 27 -19.44 -5.52 18.54
C GLY A 27 -18.74 -4.36 17.81
N VAL A 28 -17.45 -4.51 17.48
CA VAL A 28 -16.67 -3.53 16.71
C VAL A 28 -16.71 -3.83 15.22
N TYR A 29 -16.54 -5.08 14.82
CA TYR A 29 -16.31 -5.49 13.44
C TYR A 29 -17.52 -6.14 12.75
N GLY A 30 -18.65 -6.28 13.41
CA GLY A 30 -19.82 -7.03 12.87
C GLY A 30 -20.40 -6.48 11.56
N LYS A 31 -20.09 -5.22 11.21
CA LYS A 31 -20.47 -4.62 9.92
C LYS A 31 -19.44 -4.78 8.82
N VAL A 32 -18.25 -5.32 9.14
CA VAL A 32 -17.17 -5.51 8.15
C VAL A 32 -17.54 -6.64 7.20
N LYS A 33 -17.52 -6.34 5.90
CA LYS A 33 -17.67 -7.35 4.84
C LYS A 33 -16.30 -7.59 4.22
N THR A 34 -15.88 -8.84 4.16
CA THR A 34 -14.62 -9.24 3.50
C THR A 34 -14.85 -9.53 2.04
N GLY A 35 -13.89 -9.17 1.20
CA GLY A 35 -13.92 -9.42 -0.24
C GLY A 35 -12.54 -9.74 -0.76
N SER A 36 -12.46 -10.07 -2.04
CA SER A 36 -11.19 -10.28 -2.75
C SER A 36 -11.11 -9.31 -3.93
N LEU A 37 -9.99 -8.64 -4.04
CA LEU A 37 -9.60 -7.86 -5.21
C LEU A 37 -8.55 -8.67 -5.97
N MET A 38 -8.81 -8.99 -7.23
CA MET A 38 -7.94 -9.86 -8.04
C MET A 38 -7.62 -9.20 -9.38
N PHE A 39 -6.37 -9.34 -9.80
CA PHE A 39 -5.85 -8.84 -11.08
C PHE A 39 -5.15 -9.97 -11.85
N ASP A 40 -5.24 -9.91 -13.16
CA ASP A 40 -4.31 -10.61 -14.06
C ASP A 40 -3.03 -9.78 -14.15
N GLU A 41 -1.97 -10.26 -13.53
CA GLU A 41 -0.68 -9.53 -13.48
C GLU A 41 0.01 -9.49 -14.85
N LYS A 42 -0.28 -10.45 -15.75
CA LYS A 42 0.29 -10.48 -17.10
C LYS A 42 -0.41 -9.48 -18.03
N ALA A 43 -1.75 -9.44 -17.94
CA ALA A 43 -2.55 -8.52 -18.73
C ALA A 43 -2.68 -7.13 -18.09
N GLY A 44 -2.33 -6.97 -16.80
CA GLY A 44 -2.53 -5.74 -16.05
C GLY A 44 -4.02 -5.39 -15.84
N THR A 45 -4.92 -6.38 -15.89
CA THR A 45 -6.36 -6.15 -15.87
C THR A 45 -7.03 -6.64 -14.60
N LEU A 46 -8.19 -6.03 -14.27
CA LEU A 46 -9.03 -6.44 -13.16
C LEU A 46 -9.77 -7.75 -13.48
N LEU A 47 -9.60 -8.77 -12.63
CA LEU A 47 -10.36 -10.03 -12.70
C LEU A 47 -11.55 -10.05 -11.75
N LYS A 48 -11.41 -9.43 -10.57
CA LYS A 48 -12.47 -9.41 -9.57
C LYS A 48 -12.45 -8.08 -8.81
N ALA A 49 -13.58 -7.39 -8.85
CA ALA A 49 -13.80 -6.14 -8.13
C ALA A 49 -14.01 -6.36 -6.63
N ALA A 50 -13.56 -5.41 -5.82
CA ALA A 50 -13.80 -5.40 -4.36
C ALA A 50 -15.21 -4.94 -4.01
N ALA A 51 -15.82 -4.08 -4.84
CA ALA A 51 -17.16 -3.54 -4.68
C ALA A 51 -17.76 -3.22 -6.06
N ALA A 52 -19.06 -2.98 -6.13
CA ALA A 52 -19.71 -2.49 -7.33
C ALA A 52 -19.37 -1.02 -7.61
N ASP A 53 -19.42 -0.61 -8.87
CA ASP A 53 -19.13 0.75 -9.30
C ASP A 53 -20.08 1.76 -8.67
N GLY A 54 -19.54 2.91 -8.26
CA GLY A 54 -20.30 4.03 -7.73
C GLY A 54 -20.99 3.75 -6.38
N THR A 55 -20.55 2.76 -5.61
CA THR A 55 -21.21 2.39 -4.35
C THR A 55 -20.44 2.80 -3.10
N VAL A 56 -19.18 3.19 -3.23
CA VAL A 56 -18.27 3.43 -2.09
C VAL A 56 -18.05 4.93 -1.89
N ASP A 57 -18.15 5.39 -0.65
CA ASP A 57 -17.91 6.80 -0.30
C ASP A 57 -16.41 7.09 -0.14
N ARG A 58 -15.64 6.12 0.38
CA ARG A 58 -14.21 6.27 0.65
C ARG A 58 -13.45 4.98 0.36
N VAL A 59 -12.30 5.12 -0.27
CA VAL A 59 -11.28 4.05 -0.37
C VAL A 59 -10.05 4.50 0.42
N VAL A 60 -9.51 3.63 1.25
CA VAL A 60 -8.26 3.90 1.97
C VAL A 60 -7.29 2.74 1.78
N THR A 61 -6.02 3.06 1.62
CA THR A 61 -4.96 2.05 1.46
C THR A 61 -3.67 2.49 2.15
N PHE A 62 -3.02 1.54 2.80
CA PHE A 62 -1.84 1.80 3.62
C PHE A 62 -0.71 0.86 3.23
N ARG A 63 0.38 1.40 2.68
CA ARG A 63 1.64 0.69 2.38
C ARG A 63 1.48 -0.49 1.41
N ASN A 64 0.59 -0.38 0.44
CA ASN A 64 0.34 -1.43 -0.56
C ASN A 64 0.85 -1.07 -1.97
N ALA A 65 1.01 0.23 -2.28
CA ALA A 65 1.25 0.69 -3.64
C ALA A 65 2.55 0.15 -4.25
N HIS A 66 3.62 -0.02 -3.46
CA HIS A 66 4.86 -0.64 -3.94
C HIS A 66 4.64 -2.04 -4.51
N GLY A 67 3.70 -2.81 -3.92
CA GLY A 67 3.33 -4.12 -4.43
C GLY A 67 2.53 -4.08 -5.74
N TRP A 68 1.77 -3.02 -6.01
CA TRP A 68 1.08 -2.86 -7.29
C TRP A 68 2.03 -2.44 -8.40
N VAL A 69 2.96 -1.53 -8.06
CA VAL A 69 3.99 -1.07 -8.98
C VAL A 69 4.90 -2.22 -9.41
N SER A 70 5.41 -3.00 -8.46
CA SER A 70 6.30 -4.13 -8.74
C SER A 70 5.65 -5.23 -9.58
N ARG A 71 4.31 -5.32 -9.58
CA ARG A 71 3.54 -6.28 -10.38
C ARG A 71 2.96 -5.68 -11.67
N GLY A 72 3.22 -4.40 -11.95
CA GLY A 72 2.71 -3.73 -13.15
C GLY A 72 1.19 -3.51 -13.18
N ILE A 73 0.51 -3.57 -12.02
CA ILE A 73 -0.96 -3.45 -11.94
C ILE A 73 -1.44 -2.12 -11.33
N ALA A 74 -0.54 -1.16 -11.12
CA ALA A 74 -0.90 0.09 -10.45
C ALA A 74 -2.03 0.84 -11.18
N GLU A 75 -1.95 0.97 -12.50
CA GLU A 75 -2.98 1.62 -13.32
C GLU A 75 -4.36 0.98 -13.13
N ALA A 76 -4.45 -0.35 -13.22
CA ALA A 76 -5.71 -1.08 -13.04
C ALA A 76 -6.27 -0.93 -11.61
N VAL A 77 -5.40 -0.84 -10.60
CA VAL A 77 -5.83 -0.61 -9.22
C VAL A 77 -6.43 0.79 -9.06
N PHE A 78 -5.79 1.83 -9.59
CA PHE A 78 -6.33 3.19 -9.55
C PHE A 78 -7.63 3.32 -10.33
N ALA A 79 -7.72 2.72 -11.51
CA ALA A 79 -8.94 2.68 -12.31
C ALA A 79 -10.10 2.00 -11.53
N HIS A 80 -9.82 0.88 -10.86
CA HIS A 80 -10.81 0.22 -10.01
C HIS A 80 -11.25 1.09 -8.84
N PHE A 81 -10.33 1.75 -8.13
CA PHE A 81 -10.69 2.65 -7.04
C PHE A 81 -11.55 3.82 -7.53
N PHE A 82 -11.25 4.34 -8.72
CA PHE A 82 -12.07 5.38 -9.33
C PHE A 82 -13.47 4.86 -9.68
N ALA A 83 -13.57 3.68 -10.26
CA ALA A 83 -14.85 3.09 -10.65
C ALA A 83 -15.79 2.89 -9.46
N VAL A 84 -15.30 2.27 -8.37
CA VAL A 84 -16.14 1.95 -7.20
C VAL A 84 -16.56 3.15 -6.38
N LEU A 85 -15.80 4.25 -6.42
CA LEU A 85 -16.13 5.48 -5.70
C LEU A 85 -17.32 6.19 -6.33
N LYS A 86 -18.20 6.74 -5.48
CA LYS A 86 -19.24 7.70 -5.90
C LYS A 86 -18.60 9.00 -6.41
N PRO A 87 -19.30 9.80 -7.24
CA PRO A 87 -18.93 11.19 -7.47
C PRO A 87 -18.73 11.93 -6.13
N GLY A 88 -17.68 12.72 -5.99
CA GLY A 88 -17.27 13.36 -4.73
C GLY A 88 -16.61 12.44 -3.70
N GLY A 89 -16.56 11.12 -3.97
CA GLY A 89 -15.88 10.14 -3.12
C GLY A 89 -14.38 10.37 -3.04
N LYS A 90 -13.73 9.87 -1.97
CA LYS A 90 -12.32 10.15 -1.68
C LYS A 90 -11.47 8.88 -1.63
N LEU A 91 -10.25 8.99 -2.17
CA LEU A 91 -9.19 7.98 -2.06
C LEU A 91 -8.09 8.52 -1.14
N GLY A 92 -7.87 7.85 0.01
CA GLY A 92 -6.77 8.13 0.92
C GLY A 92 -5.63 7.13 0.75
N ILE A 93 -4.41 7.61 0.56
CA ILE A 93 -3.22 6.77 0.38
C ILE A 93 -2.14 7.15 1.39
N VAL A 94 -1.62 6.15 2.11
CA VAL A 94 -0.36 6.26 2.84
C VAL A 94 0.63 5.28 2.24
N GLN A 95 1.79 5.77 1.78
CA GLN A 95 2.81 4.95 1.12
C GLN A 95 4.21 5.42 1.48
N HIS A 96 5.15 4.49 1.62
CA HIS A 96 6.58 4.76 1.78
C HIS A 96 7.08 5.62 0.62
N MET A 97 7.68 6.76 0.92
CA MET A 97 8.00 7.79 -0.06
C MET A 97 9.48 7.75 -0.45
N ALA A 98 9.74 7.58 -1.74
CA ALA A 98 11.07 7.74 -2.32
C ALA A 98 11.50 9.21 -2.35
N ASP A 99 12.82 9.46 -2.35
CA ASP A 99 13.35 10.80 -2.59
C ASP A 99 13.16 11.22 -4.05
N PRO A 100 13.03 12.51 -4.33
CA PRO A 100 13.07 13.03 -5.69
C PRO A 100 14.35 12.56 -6.41
N GLY A 101 14.20 12.03 -7.62
CA GLY A 101 15.32 11.54 -8.41
C GLY A 101 15.90 10.17 -7.99
N GLN A 102 15.40 9.56 -6.93
CA GLN A 102 15.80 8.19 -6.56
C GLN A 102 15.28 7.20 -7.61
N ASN A 103 16.16 6.28 -8.07
CA ASN A 103 15.74 5.19 -8.95
C ASN A 103 15.06 4.06 -8.15
N TRP A 104 13.90 4.35 -7.58
CA TRP A 104 13.14 3.44 -6.73
C TRP A 104 12.48 2.30 -7.51
N MET A 105 12.20 2.50 -8.81
CA MET A 105 11.61 1.45 -9.67
C MET A 105 12.56 0.28 -9.93
N ALA A 106 13.87 0.55 -10.06
CA ALA A 106 14.87 -0.48 -10.35
C ALA A 106 15.09 -1.47 -9.19
N LYS A 107 14.70 -1.08 -7.98
CA LYS A 107 14.85 -1.89 -6.77
C LYS A 107 13.52 -1.93 -6.03
N ASN A 108 12.94 -3.12 -5.88
CA ASN A 108 11.73 -3.28 -5.07
C ASN A 108 12.10 -3.23 -3.57
N ILE A 109 12.38 -2.02 -3.10
CA ILE A 109 12.75 -1.73 -1.70
C ILE A 109 11.62 -1.06 -0.92
N GLY A 110 10.41 -1.08 -1.46
CA GLY A 110 9.18 -0.62 -0.82
C GLY A 110 8.87 0.87 -0.96
N TYR A 111 9.83 1.71 -1.34
CA TYR A 111 9.60 3.13 -1.60
C TYR A 111 8.98 3.37 -2.97
N VAL A 112 8.14 4.40 -3.07
CA VAL A 112 7.47 4.81 -4.32
C VAL A 112 7.57 6.33 -4.45
N GLY A 113 7.81 6.82 -5.67
CA GLY A 113 7.86 8.25 -5.95
C GLY A 113 6.50 8.93 -5.72
N ARG A 114 6.51 10.08 -5.03
CA ARG A 114 5.29 10.85 -4.77
C ARG A 114 4.61 11.28 -6.08
N ASP A 115 5.37 11.84 -7.00
CA ASP A 115 4.83 12.35 -8.26
C ASP A 115 4.29 11.23 -9.14
N TYR A 116 4.90 10.04 -9.10
CA TYR A 116 4.35 8.86 -9.74
C TYR A 116 2.96 8.50 -9.19
N MET A 117 2.75 8.54 -7.87
CA MET A 117 1.45 8.26 -7.26
C MET A 117 0.39 9.27 -7.68
N ILE A 118 0.77 10.55 -7.78
CA ILE A 118 -0.13 11.63 -8.24
C ILE A 118 -0.47 11.43 -9.71
N ASP A 119 0.50 11.12 -10.56
CA ASP A 119 0.28 10.86 -11.99
C ASP A 119 -0.65 9.66 -12.21
N GLN A 120 -0.43 8.55 -11.51
CA GLN A 120 -1.31 7.37 -11.62
C GLN A 120 -2.76 7.67 -11.18
N ALA A 121 -2.94 8.45 -10.12
CA ALA A 121 -4.26 8.90 -9.70
C ALA A 121 -4.91 9.83 -10.74
N ALA A 122 -4.16 10.78 -11.28
CA ALA A 122 -4.64 11.72 -12.29
C ALA A 122 -5.05 10.99 -13.59
N ARG A 123 -4.28 10.01 -14.05
CA ARG A 123 -4.63 9.16 -15.21
C ARG A 123 -5.95 8.42 -15.01
N ALA A 124 -6.26 8.00 -13.79
CA ALA A 124 -7.54 7.37 -13.47
C ALA A 124 -8.71 8.38 -13.36
N GLY A 125 -8.43 9.69 -13.39
CA GLY A 125 -9.44 10.75 -13.30
C GLY A 125 -9.56 11.43 -11.94
N PHE A 126 -8.72 11.08 -10.96
CA PHE A 126 -8.70 11.72 -9.64
C PHE A 126 -8.07 13.12 -9.68
N VAL A 127 -8.51 13.95 -8.75
CA VAL A 127 -7.88 15.25 -8.43
C VAL A 127 -7.25 15.16 -7.05
N LEU A 128 -5.98 15.56 -6.92
CA LEU A 128 -5.34 15.69 -5.61
C LEU A 128 -6.04 16.80 -4.81
N GLU A 129 -6.56 16.46 -3.65
CA GLU A 129 -7.30 17.39 -2.78
C GLU A 129 -6.46 17.87 -1.61
N ALA A 130 -5.68 16.97 -1.00
CA ALA A 130 -4.86 17.30 0.16
C ALA A 130 -3.64 16.41 0.29
N GLU A 131 -2.62 16.91 0.98
CA GLU A 131 -1.44 16.17 1.41
C GLU A 131 -1.20 16.40 2.91
N GLY A 132 -0.94 15.31 3.65
CA GLY A 132 -0.60 15.36 5.07
C GLY A 132 0.89 15.10 5.28
N PHE A 133 1.49 15.80 6.26
CA PHE A 133 2.93 15.73 6.55
C PHE A 133 3.25 15.00 7.86
N PHE A 134 2.25 14.52 8.58
CA PHE A 134 2.39 13.89 9.90
C PHE A 134 3.05 12.49 9.87
N ASN A 135 3.21 11.90 8.68
CA ASN A 135 3.95 10.64 8.46
C ASN A 135 5.36 10.87 7.88
N ARG A 136 5.85 12.12 7.89
CA ARG A 136 7.20 12.43 7.43
C ARG A 136 8.22 12.01 8.49
N ASN A 137 9.33 11.44 8.03
CA ASN A 137 10.46 11.07 8.88
C ASN A 137 11.78 11.44 8.20
N PRO A 138 12.37 12.60 8.52
CA PRO A 138 13.61 13.05 7.91
C PRO A 138 14.83 12.20 8.29
N LEU A 139 14.73 11.34 9.31
CA LEU A 139 15.80 10.42 9.68
C LEU A 139 15.87 9.21 8.74
N ASP A 140 14.81 8.91 7.99
CA ASP A 140 14.80 7.83 7.01
C ASP A 140 15.58 8.25 5.76
N THR A 141 16.81 7.75 5.64
CA THR A 141 17.70 8.05 4.50
C THR A 141 17.32 7.32 3.23
N LYS A 142 16.39 6.35 3.30
CA LYS A 142 15.92 5.51 2.18
C LYS A 142 17.01 4.69 1.47
N ARG A 143 18.18 4.56 2.12
CA ARG A 143 19.37 3.85 1.58
C ARG A 143 19.63 2.53 2.30
N HIS A 144 18.63 1.98 2.97
CA HIS A 144 18.72 0.72 3.69
C HIS A 144 18.84 -0.45 2.71
N ALA A 145 19.72 -1.43 3.01
CA ALA A 145 19.97 -2.58 2.13
C ALA A 145 18.69 -3.38 1.82
N GLY A 146 17.85 -3.60 2.82
CA GLY A 146 16.52 -4.23 2.68
C GLY A 146 15.38 -3.24 2.47
N GLY A 147 15.66 -1.97 2.16
CA GLY A 147 14.65 -0.94 1.99
C GLY A 147 13.83 -0.70 3.26
N VAL A 148 12.54 -0.43 3.09
CA VAL A 148 11.60 -0.16 4.20
C VAL A 148 11.49 -1.32 5.20
N TRP A 149 11.85 -2.53 4.80
CA TRP A 149 11.73 -3.72 5.65
C TRP A 149 12.83 -3.83 6.71
N ASN A 150 13.95 -3.11 6.58
CA ASN A 150 14.91 -2.98 7.66
C ASN A 150 14.44 -2.05 8.77
N LEU A 151 13.47 -1.18 8.50
CA LEU A 151 12.89 -0.24 9.47
C LEU A 151 11.78 -0.89 10.32
N PRO A 152 11.47 -0.33 11.50
CA PRO A 152 10.29 -0.72 12.28
C PRO A 152 8.98 -0.62 11.48
N PRO A 153 8.02 -1.48 11.77
CA PRO A 153 8.03 -2.56 12.76
C PRO A 153 8.63 -3.86 12.23
N SER A 154 9.09 -3.91 10.96
CA SER A 154 9.51 -5.15 10.30
C SER A 154 10.85 -5.65 10.83
N LEU A 155 11.89 -4.82 10.85
CA LEU A 155 13.26 -5.15 11.24
C LEU A 155 13.77 -6.44 10.57
N ARG A 156 13.34 -6.64 9.29
CA ARG A 156 13.61 -7.87 8.55
C ARG A 156 15.12 -8.06 8.35
N ASP A 157 15.53 -9.32 8.41
CA ASP A 157 16.92 -9.76 8.17
C ASP A 157 17.93 -9.24 9.20
N LEU A 158 17.47 -8.65 10.31
CA LEU A 158 18.27 -8.20 11.44
C LEU A 158 18.07 -9.16 12.61
N GLN A 159 19.14 -9.81 13.04
CA GLN A 159 19.07 -10.89 14.04
C GLN A 159 19.31 -10.38 15.46
N THR A 160 20.33 -9.55 15.63
CA THR A 160 20.78 -9.10 16.95
C THR A 160 20.22 -7.71 17.31
N ASP A 161 20.20 -7.41 18.59
CA ASP A 161 19.81 -6.07 19.07
C ASP A 161 20.77 -4.99 18.61
N ALA A 162 22.07 -5.32 18.46
CA ALA A 162 23.07 -4.42 17.93
C ALA A 162 22.79 -4.05 16.46
N GLU A 163 22.35 -5.00 15.64
CA GLU A 163 21.95 -4.75 14.25
C GLU A 163 20.66 -3.92 14.17
N LYS A 164 19.71 -4.13 15.09
CA LYS A 164 18.41 -3.43 15.11
C LYS A 164 18.52 -2.00 15.65
N ALA A 165 19.44 -1.75 16.58
CA ALA A 165 19.55 -0.47 17.29
C ALA A 165 19.59 0.76 16.37
N PRO A 166 20.41 0.84 15.30
CA PRO A 166 20.44 1.99 14.42
C PRO A 166 19.11 2.20 13.68
N TYR A 167 18.39 1.13 13.30
CA TYR A 167 17.10 1.23 12.64
C TYR A 167 15.97 1.61 13.60
N LEU A 168 16.03 1.15 14.84
CA LEU A 168 15.10 1.59 15.89
C LEU A 168 15.27 3.08 16.18
N ALA A 169 16.50 3.62 16.14
CA ALA A 169 16.77 5.04 16.31
C ALA A 169 16.20 5.90 15.17
N ILE A 170 16.16 5.37 13.93
CA ILE A 170 15.50 6.02 12.79
C ILE A 170 13.98 6.02 12.98
N GLY A 171 13.41 4.92 13.46
CA GLY A 171 11.98 4.70 13.55
C GLY A 171 11.38 4.21 12.24
N GLU A 172 10.06 4.43 12.03
CA GLU A 172 9.37 3.99 10.82
C GLU A 172 9.79 4.80 9.59
N SER A 173 9.64 4.21 8.40
CA SER A 173 9.95 4.87 7.13
C SER A 173 9.20 6.19 6.92
N GLU A 174 9.81 7.10 6.18
CA GLU A 174 9.12 8.29 5.68
C GLU A 174 7.97 7.91 4.74
N ARG A 175 6.80 8.52 4.93
CA ARG A 175 5.60 8.20 4.13
C ARG A 175 4.91 9.46 3.63
N MET A 176 4.50 9.42 2.37
CA MET A 176 3.50 10.35 1.84
C MET A 176 2.11 9.97 2.37
N THR A 177 1.28 10.98 2.60
CA THR A 177 -0.14 10.83 2.91
C THR A 177 -0.92 11.72 1.96
N LEU A 178 -1.66 11.11 1.04
CA LEU A 178 -2.33 11.81 -0.06
C LEU A 178 -3.83 11.54 0.00
N VAL A 179 -4.63 12.56 -0.25
CA VAL A 179 -6.07 12.47 -0.41
C VAL A 179 -6.44 12.95 -1.80
N PHE A 180 -7.11 12.09 -2.54
CA PHE A 180 -7.64 12.39 -3.86
C PHE A 180 -9.17 12.38 -3.82
N ARG A 181 -9.79 13.20 -4.68
CA ARG A 181 -11.23 13.24 -4.87
C ARG A 181 -11.59 12.77 -6.28
N LYS A 182 -12.64 11.95 -6.39
CA LYS A 182 -13.33 11.71 -7.65
C LYS A 182 -14.22 12.92 -7.93
N PRO A 183 -14.07 13.62 -9.07
CA PRO A 183 -14.95 14.74 -9.45
C PRO A 183 -16.43 14.38 -9.48
#